data_16f2ff57b0b9637c2965e22924fcffba
#
_entry.id   16f2ff57b0b9637c2965e22924fcffba
#
_cell.length_a   1.000
_cell.length_b   1.000
_cell.length_c   1.000
_cell.angle_alpha   90.00
_cell.angle_beta   90.00
_cell.angle_gamma   90.00
#
_symmetry.space_group_name_H-M   'P 1'
#
loop_
_entity.id
_entity.type
_entity.pdbx_description
1 polymer ?
#
loop_
_entity_poly.entity_id
_entity_poly.type
_entity_poly.pdbx_seq_one_letter_code
_entity_poly.pdbx_strand_id
1 'polypeptide(L)'
;AALKAFIVTRIGDVLMAIGMFILFMQLGTLNIQELMVLAPQKFSSGDPWMNLATLMLLGGAVGKSAQLPLQTWLADAMAGPTPVSALIHAATMVTAGVYLIARTHGLFLLTPEVLELVGIVGATTLVLAGFAAVVQTDIKRILAYSTMSQLGYMFLALGVAAWDAAIFHLMIHAFFKALLFLASGAVINACHHEQNIFKMGGLWKKLPL
;
A
#
# COMPACT_ATOMS: atom_id res chain seq x y z
N ALA A 1 -19.25 -2.45 -0.39
CA ALA A 1 -17.88 -1.99 -0.10
C ALA A 1 -17.18 -2.91 0.92
N ALA A 2 -17.73 -3.09 2.14
CA ALA A 2 -17.08 -3.86 3.22
C ALA A 2 -16.77 -5.32 2.84
N LEU A 3 -17.72 -6.06 2.27
CA LEU A 3 -17.52 -7.44 1.85
C LEU A 3 -16.42 -7.57 0.77
N LYS A 4 -16.41 -6.66 -0.20
CA LYS A 4 -15.36 -6.63 -1.25
C LYS A 4 -13.98 -6.37 -0.65
N ALA A 5 -13.87 -5.39 0.24
CA ALA A 5 -12.62 -5.10 0.93
C ALA A 5 -12.13 -6.32 1.73
N PHE A 6 -13.04 -6.96 2.48
CA PHE A 6 -12.72 -8.16 3.25
C PHE A 6 -12.22 -9.30 2.36
N ILE A 7 -12.94 -9.64 1.28
CA ILE A 7 -12.57 -10.77 0.40
C ILE A 7 -11.22 -10.50 -0.30
N VAL A 8 -11.05 -9.31 -0.89
CA VAL A 8 -9.84 -9.00 -1.65
C VAL A 8 -8.60 -8.94 -0.75
N THR A 9 -8.70 -8.32 0.43
CA THR A 9 -7.58 -8.30 1.36
C THR A 9 -7.29 -9.68 1.95
N ARG A 10 -8.32 -10.54 2.10
CA ARG A 10 -8.14 -11.90 2.61
C ARG A 10 -7.34 -12.78 1.65
N ILE A 11 -7.42 -12.56 0.34
CA ILE A 11 -6.53 -13.24 -0.63
C ILE A 11 -5.07 -12.94 -0.28
N GLY A 12 -4.72 -11.68 -0.06
CA GLY A 12 -3.38 -11.30 0.38
C GLY A 12 -2.99 -11.91 1.73
N ASP A 13 -3.92 -11.93 2.70
CA ASP A 13 -3.67 -12.51 4.02
C ASP A 13 -3.34 -14.01 3.94
N VAL A 14 -4.03 -14.76 3.08
CA VAL A 14 -3.77 -16.19 2.86
C VAL A 14 -2.39 -16.39 2.23
N LEU A 15 -2.04 -15.61 1.22
CA LEU A 15 -0.71 -15.65 0.61
C LEU A 15 0.38 -15.37 1.65
N MET A 16 0.22 -14.33 2.45
CA MET A 16 1.17 -14.00 3.53
C MET A 16 1.31 -15.14 4.54
N ALA A 17 0.21 -15.77 4.95
CA ALA A 17 0.23 -16.91 5.86
C ALA A 17 1.01 -18.10 5.27
N ILE A 18 0.84 -18.40 3.99
CA ILE A 18 1.61 -19.45 3.29
C ILE A 18 3.11 -19.09 3.30
N GLY A 19 3.46 -17.83 2.99
CA GLY A 19 4.85 -17.37 3.05
C GLY A 19 5.48 -17.55 4.44
N MET A 20 4.74 -17.17 5.50
CA MET A 20 5.18 -17.38 6.87
C MET A 20 5.36 -18.85 7.23
N PHE A 21 4.45 -19.73 6.79
CA PHE A 21 4.58 -21.17 7.02
C PHE A 21 5.81 -21.74 6.32
N ILE A 22 6.10 -21.34 5.08
CA ILE A 22 7.32 -21.74 4.37
C ILE A 22 8.56 -21.30 5.15
N LEU A 23 8.62 -20.05 5.59
CA LEU A 23 9.75 -19.54 6.39
C LEU A 23 9.90 -20.34 7.70
N PHE A 24 8.81 -20.60 8.39
CA PHE A 24 8.83 -21.37 9.63
C PHE A 24 9.30 -22.81 9.42
N MET A 25 8.81 -23.48 8.39
CA MET A 25 9.23 -24.85 8.06
C MET A 25 10.70 -24.91 7.67
N GLN A 26 11.22 -23.89 7.01
CA GLN A 26 12.58 -23.87 6.54
C GLN A 26 13.58 -23.37 7.60
N LEU A 27 13.22 -22.40 8.41
CA LEU A 27 14.13 -21.70 9.35
C LEU A 27 13.80 -21.96 10.82
N GLY A 28 12.62 -22.52 11.12
CA GLY A 28 12.20 -22.87 12.49
C GLY A 28 11.77 -21.66 13.35
N THR A 29 11.76 -20.47 12.79
CA THR A 29 11.43 -19.22 13.50
C THR A 29 10.62 -18.26 12.62
N LEU A 30 9.85 -17.36 13.25
CA LEU A 30 9.21 -16.19 12.62
C LEU A 30 9.74 -14.88 13.20
N ASN A 31 10.74 -14.93 14.07
CA ASN A 31 11.40 -13.72 14.55
C ASN A 31 12.17 -13.09 13.38
N ILE A 32 11.79 -11.84 13.04
CA ILE A 32 12.37 -11.15 11.87
C ILE A 32 13.89 -10.99 11.99
N GLN A 33 14.42 -10.71 13.18
CA GLN A 33 15.86 -10.55 13.38
C GLN A 33 16.59 -11.86 13.14
N GLU A 34 16.07 -12.97 13.64
CA GLU A 34 16.63 -14.31 13.42
C GLU A 34 16.53 -14.70 11.95
N LEU A 35 15.41 -14.41 11.27
CA LEU A 35 15.25 -14.66 9.84
C LEU A 35 16.31 -13.93 9.00
N MET A 36 16.64 -12.66 9.35
CA MET A 36 17.68 -11.89 8.65
C MET A 36 19.08 -12.50 8.79
N VAL A 37 19.36 -13.19 9.90
CA VAL A 37 20.65 -13.84 10.16
C VAL A 37 20.69 -15.24 9.57
N LEU A 38 19.64 -16.04 9.74
CA LEU A 38 19.61 -17.45 9.35
C LEU A 38 19.40 -17.66 7.85
N ALA A 39 18.61 -16.81 7.21
CA ALA A 39 18.29 -16.99 5.78
C ALA A 39 19.55 -16.94 4.88
N PRO A 40 20.46 -15.93 5.02
CA PRO A 40 21.69 -15.91 4.20
C PRO A 40 22.66 -17.06 4.49
N GLN A 41 22.57 -17.66 5.67
CA GLN A 41 23.42 -18.82 6.04
C GLN A 41 22.92 -20.13 5.43
N LYS A 42 21.60 -20.25 5.24
CA LYS A 42 20.97 -21.49 4.76
C LYS A 42 20.71 -21.50 3.27
N PHE A 43 20.40 -20.37 2.68
CA PHE A 43 19.97 -20.24 1.29
C PHE A 43 20.95 -19.43 0.46
N SER A 44 21.17 -19.87 -0.77
CA SER A 44 21.84 -19.07 -1.79
C SER A 44 20.88 -18.11 -2.45
N SER A 45 21.41 -17.09 -3.13
CA SER A 45 20.61 -16.17 -3.95
C SER A 45 19.84 -16.96 -5.03
N GLY A 46 18.55 -16.68 -5.16
CA GLY A 46 17.66 -17.33 -6.13
C GLY A 46 17.13 -18.70 -5.70
N ASP A 47 17.28 -19.11 -4.43
CA ASP A 47 16.72 -20.37 -3.94
C ASP A 47 15.21 -20.46 -4.17
N PRO A 48 14.69 -21.59 -4.72
CA PRO A 48 13.26 -21.73 -5.04
C PRO A 48 12.32 -21.59 -3.84
N TRP A 49 12.70 -22.11 -2.68
CA TRP A 49 11.87 -22.00 -1.47
C TRP A 49 11.82 -20.58 -0.96
N MET A 50 12.95 -19.86 -1.03
CA MET A 50 13.03 -18.47 -0.63
C MET A 50 12.29 -17.57 -1.63
N ASN A 51 12.41 -17.81 -2.93
CA ASN A 51 11.63 -17.13 -3.96
C ASN A 51 10.13 -17.33 -3.75
N LEU A 52 9.69 -18.55 -3.45
CA LEU A 52 8.29 -18.81 -3.15
C LEU A 52 7.82 -18.10 -1.88
N ALA A 53 8.60 -18.16 -0.81
CA ALA A 53 8.26 -17.49 0.45
C ALA A 53 8.12 -15.96 0.28
N THR A 54 9.09 -15.31 -0.35
CA THR A 54 9.07 -13.86 -0.59
C THR A 54 7.98 -13.44 -1.58
N LEU A 55 7.69 -14.26 -2.60
CA LEU A 55 6.56 -14.04 -3.51
C LEU A 55 5.23 -14.08 -2.77
N MET A 56 5.06 -15.01 -1.84
CA MET A 56 3.86 -15.10 -1.00
C MET A 56 3.75 -13.90 -0.04
N LEU A 57 4.85 -13.45 0.54
CA LEU A 57 4.88 -12.22 1.35
C LEU A 57 4.53 -10.99 0.51
N LEU A 58 5.04 -10.90 -0.73
CA LEU A 58 4.66 -9.85 -1.67
C LEU A 58 3.15 -9.86 -1.95
N GLY A 59 2.55 -11.04 -2.13
CA GLY A 59 1.09 -11.17 -2.28
C GLY A 59 0.31 -10.57 -1.12
N GLY A 60 0.79 -10.77 0.10
CA GLY A 60 0.25 -10.13 1.30
C GLY A 60 0.39 -8.61 1.29
N ALA A 61 1.58 -8.12 0.92
CA ALA A 61 1.86 -6.70 0.79
C ALA A 61 0.97 -6.03 -0.27
N VAL A 62 0.82 -6.64 -1.44
CA VAL A 62 -0.05 -6.20 -2.54
C VAL A 62 -1.51 -6.08 -2.09
N GLY A 63 -2.01 -7.06 -1.34
CA GLY A 63 -3.39 -7.06 -0.82
C GLY A 63 -3.68 -5.90 0.12
N LYS A 64 -2.82 -5.65 1.11
CA LYS A 64 -3.00 -4.56 2.09
C LYS A 64 -2.70 -3.18 1.50
N SER A 65 -1.68 -3.07 0.66
CA SER A 65 -1.28 -1.81 0.04
C SER A 65 -2.05 -1.48 -1.24
N ALA A 66 -3.08 -2.25 -1.56
CA ALA A 66 -3.94 -2.04 -2.73
C ALA A 66 -3.15 -1.84 -4.03
N GLN A 67 -2.11 -2.65 -4.22
CA GLN A 67 -1.36 -2.69 -5.45
C GLN A 67 -2.03 -3.63 -6.46
N LEU A 68 -1.72 -3.49 -7.74
CA LEU A 68 -2.20 -4.39 -8.78
C LEU A 68 -1.74 -5.83 -8.50
N PRO A 69 -2.62 -6.83 -8.67
CA PRO A 69 -4.02 -6.77 -9.15
C PRO A 69 -5.08 -6.65 -8.03
N LEU A 70 -4.71 -6.49 -6.74
CA LEU A 70 -5.63 -6.50 -5.59
C LEU A 70 -6.06 -5.08 -5.14
N GLN A 71 -6.11 -4.10 -6.04
CA GLN A 71 -6.37 -2.68 -5.75
C GLN A 71 -7.84 -2.30 -5.63
N THR A 72 -8.76 -3.12 -6.12
CA THR A 72 -10.16 -2.71 -6.39
C THR A 72 -10.97 -2.36 -5.14
N TRP A 73 -10.57 -2.79 -3.97
CA TRP A 73 -11.26 -2.53 -2.71
C TRP A 73 -11.07 -1.11 -2.19
N LEU A 74 -9.94 -0.46 -2.53
CA LEU A 74 -9.51 0.79 -1.92
C LEU A 74 -10.44 1.96 -2.31
N ALA A 75 -10.77 2.12 -3.59
CA ALA A 75 -11.68 3.16 -4.06
C ALA A 75 -13.11 2.98 -3.52
N ASP A 76 -13.56 1.74 -3.31
CA ASP A 76 -14.88 1.44 -2.76
C ASP A 76 -14.95 1.64 -1.23
N ALA A 77 -13.81 1.63 -0.55
CA ALA A 77 -13.71 1.94 0.87
C ALA A 77 -14.05 3.41 1.21
N MET A 78 -14.16 4.27 0.19
CA MET A 78 -14.55 5.69 0.34
C MET A 78 -15.99 5.89 0.81
N ALA A 79 -16.81 4.85 0.88
CA ALA A 79 -18.15 4.90 1.48
C ALA A 79 -18.15 5.18 2.99
N GLY A 80 -17.02 5.03 3.67
CA GLY A 80 -16.86 5.31 5.10
C GLY A 80 -16.74 6.80 5.43
N PRO A 81 -16.84 7.17 6.72
CA PRO A 81 -16.63 8.55 7.18
C PRO A 81 -15.22 9.05 6.86
N THR A 82 -15.08 10.34 6.53
CA THR A 82 -13.81 10.93 6.10
C THR A 82 -12.66 10.77 7.10
N PRO A 83 -12.84 10.89 8.43
CA PRO A 83 -11.76 10.66 9.39
C PRO A 83 -11.23 9.21 9.35
N VAL A 84 -12.12 8.22 9.15
CA VAL A 84 -11.72 6.82 8.99
C VAL A 84 -10.97 6.61 7.68
N SER A 85 -11.42 7.25 6.59
CA SER A 85 -10.70 7.24 5.32
C SER A 85 -9.30 7.85 5.48
N ALA A 86 -9.17 8.98 6.19
CA ALA A 86 -7.87 9.58 6.48
C ALA A 86 -6.93 8.59 7.19
N LEU A 87 -7.41 7.91 8.24
CA LEU A 87 -6.62 6.96 9.00
C LEU A 87 -6.15 5.77 8.14
N ILE A 88 -7.07 5.14 7.40
CA ILE A 88 -6.79 3.97 6.58
C ILE A 88 -5.78 4.29 5.47
N HIS A 89 -5.95 5.44 4.78
CA HIS A 89 -5.19 5.78 3.58
C HIS A 89 -3.91 6.55 3.86
N ALA A 90 -3.76 7.17 5.05
CA ALA A 90 -2.56 7.93 5.36
C ALA A 90 -1.44 7.05 5.95
N ALA A 91 -1.72 6.37 7.07
CA ALA A 91 -0.65 5.85 7.92
C ALA A 91 -0.82 4.39 8.36
N THR A 92 -1.99 3.75 8.14
CA THR A 92 -2.25 2.46 8.79
C THR A 92 -2.31 1.29 7.81
N MET A 93 -3.49 0.94 7.31
CA MET A 93 -3.70 -0.30 6.58
C MET A 93 -2.93 -0.37 5.26
N VAL A 94 -2.94 0.71 4.49
CA VAL A 94 -2.32 0.72 3.15
C VAL A 94 -0.79 0.80 3.16
N THR A 95 -0.19 1.23 4.26
CA THR A 95 1.27 1.30 4.41
C THR A 95 1.89 -0.01 4.90
N ALA A 96 1.05 -0.95 5.37
CA ALA A 96 1.49 -2.21 5.96
C ALA A 96 2.36 -3.05 5.00
N GLY A 97 2.03 -3.08 3.69
CA GLY A 97 2.82 -3.83 2.71
C GLY A 97 4.20 -3.21 2.46
N VAL A 98 4.29 -1.88 2.41
CA VAL A 98 5.58 -1.16 2.31
C VAL A 98 6.45 -1.48 3.52
N TYR A 99 5.88 -1.39 4.73
CA TYR A 99 6.58 -1.72 5.96
C TYR A 99 7.02 -3.19 6.00
N LEU A 100 6.16 -4.13 5.59
CA LEU A 100 6.50 -5.55 5.55
C LEU A 100 7.73 -5.82 4.70
N ILE A 101 7.75 -5.33 3.45
CA ILE A 101 8.87 -5.54 2.53
C ILE A 101 10.14 -4.87 3.05
N ALA A 102 10.05 -3.61 3.52
CA ALA A 102 11.19 -2.90 4.09
C ALA A 102 11.73 -3.61 5.35
N ARG A 103 10.85 -4.11 6.21
CA ARG A 103 11.24 -4.80 7.44
C ARG A 103 11.88 -6.16 7.18
N THR A 104 11.51 -6.81 6.08
CA THR A 104 12.06 -8.10 5.66
C THR A 104 13.02 -7.99 4.47
N HIS A 105 13.63 -6.82 4.29
CA HIS A 105 14.50 -6.51 3.15
C HIS A 105 15.60 -7.56 2.88
N GLY A 106 16.21 -8.13 3.93
CA GLY A 106 17.25 -9.15 3.78
C GLY A 106 16.76 -10.42 3.08
N LEU A 107 15.47 -10.80 3.24
CA LEU A 107 14.89 -11.92 2.49
C LEU A 107 14.71 -11.57 1.01
N PHE A 108 14.27 -10.34 0.72
CA PHE A 108 14.10 -9.88 -0.66
C PHE A 108 15.44 -9.68 -1.39
N LEU A 109 16.52 -9.36 -0.70
CA LEU A 109 17.87 -9.30 -1.28
C LEU A 109 18.38 -10.67 -1.73
N LEU A 110 17.93 -11.77 -1.08
CA LEU A 110 18.22 -13.13 -1.50
C LEU A 110 17.39 -13.57 -2.72
N THR A 111 16.36 -12.82 -3.09
CA THR A 111 15.41 -13.17 -4.16
C THR A 111 15.28 -12.01 -5.16
N PRO A 112 16.31 -11.78 -5.99
CA PRO A 112 16.36 -10.63 -6.90
C PRO A 112 15.20 -10.59 -7.90
N GLU A 113 14.73 -11.75 -8.36
CA GLU A 113 13.58 -11.85 -9.27
C GLU A 113 12.29 -11.34 -8.64
N VAL A 114 12.07 -11.68 -7.35
CA VAL A 114 10.89 -11.19 -6.62
C VAL A 114 11.04 -9.70 -6.27
N LEU A 115 12.26 -9.24 -5.98
CA LEU A 115 12.54 -7.83 -5.74
C LEU A 115 12.29 -6.98 -7.00
N GLU A 116 12.68 -7.46 -8.18
CA GLU A 116 12.34 -6.82 -9.45
C GLU A 116 10.82 -6.77 -9.66
N LEU A 117 10.10 -7.86 -9.34
CA LEU A 117 8.64 -7.90 -9.41
C LEU A 117 7.99 -6.87 -8.48
N VAL A 118 8.54 -6.62 -7.28
CA VAL A 118 8.08 -5.53 -6.39
C VAL A 118 8.14 -4.19 -7.11
N GLY A 119 9.24 -3.90 -7.80
CA GLY A 119 9.42 -2.67 -8.58
C GLY A 119 8.43 -2.56 -9.74
N ILE A 120 8.23 -3.64 -10.50
CA ILE A 120 7.29 -3.68 -11.63
C ILE A 120 5.85 -3.47 -11.16
N VAL A 121 5.42 -4.14 -10.10
CA VAL A 121 4.09 -3.95 -9.50
C VAL A 121 3.91 -2.51 -9.03
N GLY A 122 4.94 -1.94 -8.40
CA GLY A 122 4.93 -0.54 -7.97
C GLY A 122 4.80 0.43 -9.14
N ALA A 123 5.62 0.29 -10.17
CA ALA A 123 5.62 1.15 -11.35
C ALA A 123 4.30 1.09 -12.12
N THR A 124 3.76 -0.11 -12.34
CA THR A 124 2.48 -0.28 -13.03
C THR A 124 1.31 0.30 -12.24
N THR A 125 1.28 0.08 -10.92
CA THR A 125 0.24 0.66 -10.06
C THR A 125 0.33 2.18 -10.02
N LEU A 126 1.55 2.73 -9.90
CA LEU A 126 1.82 4.17 -9.92
C LEU A 126 1.16 4.84 -11.13
N VAL A 127 1.45 4.33 -12.32
CA VAL A 127 0.98 4.90 -13.58
C VAL A 127 -0.53 4.76 -13.74
N LEU A 128 -1.05 3.54 -13.58
CA LEU A 128 -2.48 3.26 -13.76
C LEU A 128 -3.35 3.98 -12.74
N ALA A 129 -2.94 4.01 -11.47
CA ALA A 129 -3.68 4.75 -10.44
C ALA A 129 -3.60 6.26 -10.64
N GLY A 130 -2.46 6.79 -11.12
CA GLY A 130 -2.31 8.20 -11.46
C GLY A 130 -3.30 8.63 -12.56
N PHE A 131 -3.38 7.88 -13.64
CA PHE A 131 -4.37 8.14 -14.70
C PHE A 131 -5.81 7.96 -14.24
N ALA A 132 -6.08 6.94 -13.41
CA ALA A 132 -7.41 6.73 -12.86
C ALA A 132 -7.85 7.90 -11.96
N ALA A 133 -6.94 8.53 -11.22
CA ALA A 133 -7.24 9.69 -10.39
C ALA A 133 -7.74 10.89 -11.20
N VAL A 134 -7.18 11.11 -12.39
CA VAL A 134 -7.52 12.26 -13.26
C VAL A 134 -8.97 12.20 -13.75
N VAL A 135 -9.53 11.01 -13.93
CA VAL A 135 -10.89 10.83 -14.46
C VAL A 135 -11.97 10.68 -13.39
N GLN A 136 -11.59 10.71 -12.11
CA GLN A 136 -12.58 10.64 -11.02
C GLN A 136 -13.29 11.99 -10.83
N THR A 137 -14.56 11.91 -10.44
CA THR A 137 -15.40 13.07 -10.14
C THR A 137 -15.61 13.25 -8.63
N ASP A 138 -15.36 12.24 -7.83
CA ASP A 138 -15.52 12.23 -6.37
C ASP A 138 -14.20 12.59 -5.72
N ILE A 139 -14.19 13.65 -4.89
CA ILE A 139 -13.00 14.17 -4.21
C ILE A 139 -12.29 13.11 -3.34
N LYS A 140 -13.04 12.23 -2.68
CA LYS A 140 -12.46 11.15 -1.86
C LYS A 140 -11.86 10.05 -2.73
N ARG A 141 -12.49 9.71 -3.85
CA ARG A 141 -11.95 8.74 -4.81
C ARG A 141 -10.67 9.24 -5.48
N ILE A 142 -10.60 10.53 -5.82
CA ILE A 142 -9.36 11.15 -6.33
C ILE A 142 -8.22 10.92 -5.34
N LEU A 143 -8.45 11.20 -4.06
CA LEU A 143 -7.44 11.01 -3.01
C LEU A 143 -7.09 9.53 -2.81
N ALA A 144 -8.04 8.61 -2.94
CA ALA A 144 -7.79 7.18 -2.86
C ALA A 144 -6.88 6.67 -3.98
N TYR A 145 -7.15 7.04 -5.23
CA TYR A 145 -6.29 6.71 -6.37
C TYR A 145 -4.91 7.39 -6.26
N SER A 146 -4.87 8.62 -5.80
CA SER A 146 -3.61 9.29 -5.48
C SER A 146 -2.83 8.54 -4.39
N THR A 147 -3.49 7.96 -3.39
CA THR A 147 -2.85 7.11 -2.38
C THR A 147 -2.25 5.86 -3.01
N MET A 148 -3.00 5.15 -3.88
CA MET A 148 -2.48 3.99 -4.62
C MET A 148 -1.23 4.33 -5.42
N SER A 149 -1.26 5.45 -6.14
CA SER A 149 -0.12 5.92 -6.93
C SER A 149 1.10 6.20 -6.05
N GLN A 150 0.93 6.86 -4.90
CA GLN A 150 2.03 7.14 -3.97
C GLN A 150 2.60 5.86 -3.33
N LEU A 151 1.75 4.88 -3.01
CA LEU A 151 2.21 3.58 -2.56
C LEU A 151 2.99 2.84 -3.67
N GLY A 152 2.57 2.99 -4.93
CA GLY A 152 3.30 2.50 -6.09
C GLY A 152 4.72 3.08 -6.16
N TYR A 153 4.93 4.38 -5.85
CA TYR A 153 6.27 4.97 -5.73
C TYR A 153 7.10 4.29 -4.64
N MET A 154 6.49 3.99 -3.48
CA MET A 154 7.20 3.32 -2.40
C MET A 154 7.59 1.88 -2.79
N PHE A 155 6.69 1.14 -3.46
CA PHE A 155 7.00 -0.19 -3.99
C PHE A 155 8.11 -0.15 -5.04
N LEU A 156 8.10 0.84 -5.94
CA LEU A 156 9.16 1.04 -6.92
C LEU A 156 10.51 1.30 -6.23
N ALA A 157 10.52 2.16 -5.20
CA ALA A 157 11.73 2.42 -4.41
C ALA A 157 12.24 1.16 -3.69
N LEU A 158 11.33 0.35 -3.13
CA LEU A 158 11.69 -0.94 -2.52
C LEU A 158 12.27 -1.90 -3.57
N GLY A 159 11.68 -1.95 -4.77
CA GLY A 159 12.12 -2.82 -5.86
C GLY A 159 13.54 -2.52 -6.36
N VAL A 160 13.99 -1.27 -6.22
CA VAL A 160 15.38 -0.87 -6.52
C VAL A 160 16.26 -0.83 -5.26
N ALA A 161 15.84 -1.49 -4.18
CA ALA A 161 16.53 -1.55 -2.89
C ALA A 161 16.81 -0.19 -2.22
N ALA A 162 16.04 0.85 -2.55
CA ALA A 162 16.11 2.16 -1.91
C ALA A 162 15.23 2.21 -0.64
N TRP A 163 15.55 1.38 0.36
CA TRP A 163 14.75 1.15 1.57
C TRP A 163 14.48 2.43 2.35
N ASP A 164 15.51 3.24 2.58
CA ASP A 164 15.42 4.50 3.33
C ASP A 164 14.52 5.50 2.62
N ALA A 165 14.63 5.60 1.29
CA ALA A 165 13.77 6.47 0.49
C ALA A 165 12.30 6.05 0.57
N ALA A 166 12.01 4.74 0.51
CA ALA A 166 10.65 4.21 0.64
C ALA A 166 10.04 4.53 2.02
N ILE A 167 10.79 4.32 3.10
CA ILE A 167 10.32 4.58 4.48
C ILE A 167 10.22 6.08 4.75
N PHE A 168 11.16 6.90 4.26
CA PHE A 168 11.06 8.35 4.37
C PHE A 168 9.82 8.89 3.64
N HIS A 169 9.57 8.39 2.42
CA HIS A 169 8.36 8.75 1.67
C HIS A 169 7.08 8.30 2.40
N LEU A 170 7.08 7.11 3.01
CA LEU A 170 5.96 6.62 3.83
C LEU A 170 5.66 7.58 4.99
N MET A 171 6.69 8.04 5.70
CA MET A 171 6.53 8.99 6.80
C MET A 171 5.89 10.31 6.33
N ILE A 172 6.42 10.90 5.27
CA ILE A 172 5.88 12.15 4.70
C ILE A 172 4.46 11.95 4.19
N HIS A 173 4.20 10.83 3.50
CA HIS A 173 2.89 10.46 2.98
C HIS A 173 1.84 10.40 4.09
N ALA A 174 2.17 9.85 5.25
CA ALA A 174 1.26 9.76 6.38
C ALA A 174 0.74 11.16 6.79
N PHE A 175 1.61 12.15 6.86
CA PHE A 175 1.23 13.51 7.22
C PHE A 175 0.40 14.20 6.12
N PHE A 176 0.90 14.26 4.90
CA PHE A 176 0.19 15.03 3.88
C PHE A 176 -1.13 14.37 3.44
N LYS A 177 -1.23 13.03 3.47
CA LYS A 177 -2.49 12.35 3.15
C LYS A 177 -3.54 12.52 4.25
N ALA A 178 -3.14 12.45 5.51
CA ALA A 178 -4.06 12.77 6.61
C ALA A 178 -4.61 14.19 6.46
N LEU A 179 -3.74 15.17 6.19
CA LEU A 179 -4.15 16.55 5.95
C LEU A 179 -5.14 16.65 4.77
N LEU A 180 -4.82 16.05 3.61
CA LEU A 180 -5.65 16.13 2.42
C LEU A 180 -7.04 15.50 2.63
N PHE A 181 -7.13 14.35 3.30
CA PHE A 181 -8.40 13.73 3.61
C PHE A 181 -9.21 14.55 4.61
N LEU A 182 -8.60 15.04 5.68
CA LEU A 182 -9.32 15.89 6.66
C LEU A 182 -9.77 17.21 6.05
N ALA A 183 -8.93 17.85 5.23
CA ALA A 183 -9.29 19.04 4.48
C ALA A 183 -10.45 18.77 3.50
N SER A 184 -10.42 17.63 2.78
CA SER A 184 -11.54 17.25 1.91
C SER A 184 -12.83 17.04 2.70
N GLY A 185 -12.74 16.51 3.92
CA GLY A 185 -13.88 16.39 4.83
C GLY A 185 -14.47 17.74 5.24
N ALA A 186 -13.62 18.72 5.52
CA ALA A 186 -14.07 20.10 5.82
C ALA A 186 -14.77 20.74 4.60
N VAL A 187 -14.23 20.54 3.40
CA VAL A 187 -14.85 21.01 2.14
C VAL A 187 -16.20 20.34 1.90
N ILE A 188 -16.29 19.02 2.04
CA ILE A 188 -17.55 18.26 1.89
C ILE A 188 -18.61 18.78 2.86
N ASN A 189 -18.27 19.02 4.12
CA ASN A 189 -19.20 19.58 5.11
C ASN A 189 -19.66 20.99 4.74
N ALA A 190 -18.75 21.86 4.28
CA ALA A 190 -19.09 23.20 3.83
C ALA A 190 -19.96 23.23 2.57
N CYS A 191 -19.89 22.17 1.75
CA CYS A 191 -20.70 21.99 0.53
C CYS A 191 -21.95 21.13 0.77
N HIS A 192 -22.48 21.05 2.00
CA HIS A 192 -23.69 20.28 2.32
C HIS A 192 -23.60 18.80 1.93
N HIS A 193 -22.47 18.16 2.20
CA HIS A 193 -22.15 16.76 1.89
C HIS A 193 -22.03 16.42 0.40
N GLU A 194 -21.92 17.42 -0.49
CA GLU A 194 -21.59 17.16 -1.90
C GLU A 194 -20.15 16.64 -1.98
N GLN A 195 -19.93 15.62 -2.82
CA GLN A 195 -18.61 14.99 -3.07
C GLN A 195 -18.15 15.17 -4.52
N ASN A 196 -19.05 15.57 -5.42
CA ASN A 196 -18.71 15.78 -6.81
C ASN A 196 -17.98 17.12 -7.00
N ILE A 197 -16.72 17.06 -7.46
CA ILE A 197 -15.87 18.24 -7.65
C ILE A 197 -16.44 19.27 -8.62
N PHE A 198 -17.24 18.84 -9.61
CA PHE A 198 -17.88 19.75 -10.59
C PHE A 198 -19.03 20.57 -9.99
N LYS A 199 -19.52 20.18 -8.80
CA LYS A 199 -20.55 20.92 -8.06
C LYS A 199 -19.97 21.74 -6.93
N MET A 200 -18.65 21.71 -6.72
CA MET A 200 -17.94 22.47 -5.72
C MET A 200 -17.30 23.70 -6.33
N GLY A 201 -17.33 24.84 -5.66
CA GLY A 201 -16.65 26.07 -6.09
C GLY A 201 -16.94 27.26 -5.21
N GLY A 202 -16.19 28.35 -5.41
CA GLY A 202 -16.41 29.63 -4.71
C GLY A 202 -16.21 29.58 -3.20
N LEU A 203 -15.37 28.68 -2.70
CA LEU A 203 -15.25 28.36 -1.27
C LEU A 203 -14.47 29.42 -0.44
N TRP A 204 -13.73 30.31 -1.09
CA TRP A 204 -12.91 31.33 -0.45
C TRP A 204 -13.65 32.15 0.64
N LYS A 205 -14.93 32.47 0.39
CA LYS A 205 -15.75 33.22 1.36
C LYS A 205 -16.36 32.33 2.44
N LYS A 206 -16.49 31.02 2.21
CA LYS A 206 -17.15 30.06 3.11
C LYS A 206 -16.16 29.35 4.03
N LEU A 207 -14.92 29.26 3.62
CA LEU A 207 -13.82 28.64 4.36
C LEU A 207 -12.65 29.62 4.43
N PRO A 208 -12.77 30.73 5.19
CA PRO A 208 -11.64 31.60 5.45
C PRO A 208 -10.62 30.82 6.30
N LEU A 209 -9.31 31.03 6.03
CA LEU A 209 -8.20 30.49 6.82
C LEU A 209 -8.24 31.06 8.23
#